data_66aad7755fc2b7e4a681ca1c9cfdbe60
#
_entry.id   66aad7755fc2b7e4a681ca1c9cfdbe60
#
_cell.length_a   1.000
_cell.length_b   1.000
_cell.length_c   1.000
_cell.angle_alpha   90.00
_cell.angle_beta   90.00
_cell.angle_gamma   90.00
#
_symmetry.space_group_name_H-M   'P 1'
#
loop_
_entity.id
_entity.type
_entity.pdbx_description
1 polymer ?
#
loop_
_entity_poly.entity_id
_entity_poly.type
_entity_poly.pdbx_seq_one_letter_code
_entity_poly.pdbx_strand_id
1 'polypeptide(L)'
;MPPVPRLPGRDAVPRVVVIGAGFGGLAVAQGLANSGTIITIVDRQNHHVFQPLLYQVATAGLSPADIAAPIRSIVKRQKETRVLLAEVTGVNTSQRHVLLSDGNTLEYDALVIATGARHSYFGRDEWAEHAPGIKTIDDATKVRRNILLAMERAETIRQESLPDRDEYLTFVVVGGGPTGVELAGAIAELTRHATDMDFRFITRRCLRIILVEAGERLLPTFPAKLGDAARKALEGLGVLIRLNGRVTDIGDYGVRIGDERIATTTVIWAAGVQASDAAKWLDADADRSGRVKVEPDLSVPGHPEIFVIGDTASLVDASGRPVPGVAPAAKQEGMHVARSLLARFTGRRAPLPFRYRNWGNLATIGRKRAVAEIGTLRISGLPAWLLWSTAHIYFLVGFRNRIAVGANWLWNYLTFETPR
;
A
#
# COMPACT_ATOMS: atom_id res chain seq x y z
N MET A 1 -0.05 -16.83 -33.35
CA MET A 1 0.97 -17.23 -32.39
C MET A 1 1.00 -18.77 -32.33
N PRO A 2 2.16 -19.42 -32.39
CA PRO A 2 2.26 -20.84 -32.19
C PRO A 2 1.85 -21.23 -30.76
N PRO A 3 1.43 -22.49 -30.52
CA PRO A 3 1.16 -22.97 -29.16
C PRO A 3 2.44 -22.90 -28.31
N VAL A 4 2.32 -22.40 -27.09
CA VAL A 4 3.41 -22.36 -26.12
C VAL A 4 3.86 -23.80 -25.86
N PRO A 5 5.17 -24.15 -25.97
CA PRO A 5 5.66 -25.52 -25.77
C PRO A 5 5.24 -26.00 -24.37
N ARG A 6 4.68 -27.22 -24.29
CA ARG A 6 4.53 -27.93 -23.03
C ARG A 6 5.89 -28.11 -22.40
N LEU A 7 6.00 -27.93 -21.09
CA LEU A 7 7.21 -28.35 -20.37
C LEU A 7 7.44 -29.84 -20.62
N PRO A 8 8.64 -30.25 -21.03
CA PRO A 8 8.88 -31.64 -21.43
C PRO A 8 8.70 -32.59 -20.25
N GLY A 9 7.83 -33.58 -20.47
CA GLY A 9 7.83 -34.88 -19.84
C GLY A 9 7.75 -34.98 -18.34
N ARG A 10 6.59 -34.59 -17.73
CA ARG A 10 6.22 -35.06 -16.41
C ARG A 10 4.71 -35.34 -16.35
N ASP A 11 4.35 -36.59 -16.02
CA ASP A 11 3.06 -36.96 -15.44
C ASP A 11 2.87 -36.34 -14.02
N ALA A 12 3.80 -35.49 -13.59
CA ALA A 12 3.82 -34.85 -12.29
C ALA A 12 2.95 -33.57 -12.27
N VAL A 13 2.16 -33.42 -11.21
CA VAL A 13 1.35 -32.22 -10.94
C VAL A 13 2.22 -30.96 -10.91
N PRO A 14 1.91 -29.92 -11.71
CA PRO A 14 2.70 -28.69 -11.76
C PRO A 14 2.79 -27.99 -10.40
N ARG A 15 3.98 -27.50 -10.05
CA ARG A 15 4.26 -26.77 -8.80
C ARG A 15 4.43 -25.28 -9.09
N VAL A 16 3.57 -24.46 -8.52
CA VAL A 16 3.65 -23.01 -8.61
C VAL A 16 4.03 -22.44 -7.25
N VAL A 17 5.14 -21.71 -7.20
CA VAL A 17 5.53 -20.92 -6.02
C VAL A 17 5.11 -19.48 -6.24
N VAL A 18 4.39 -18.89 -5.25
CA VAL A 18 3.96 -17.49 -5.24
C VAL A 18 4.63 -16.80 -4.07
N ILE A 19 5.51 -15.84 -4.34
CA ILE A 19 6.19 -15.05 -3.32
C ILE A 19 5.39 -13.76 -3.08
N GLY A 20 4.82 -13.64 -1.88
CA GLY A 20 3.96 -12.53 -1.48
C GLY A 20 2.47 -12.83 -1.61
N ALA A 21 1.74 -12.65 -0.50
CA ALA A 21 0.28 -12.82 -0.39
C ALA A 21 -0.47 -11.48 -0.39
N GLY A 22 0.06 -10.48 -1.12
CA GLY A 22 -0.61 -9.23 -1.42
C GLY A 22 -1.77 -9.43 -2.40
N PHE A 23 -2.26 -8.32 -2.97
CA PHE A 23 -3.38 -8.36 -3.92
C PHE A 23 -3.10 -9.23 -5.16
N GLY A 24 -1.87 -9.16 -5.70
CA GLY A 24 -1.47 -9.91 -6.87
C GLY A 24 -1.31 -11.40 -6.58
N GLY A 25 -0.52 -11.76 -5.57
CA GLY A 25 -0.26 -13.15 -5.22
C GLY A 25 -1.50 -13.93 -4.83
N LEU A 26 -2.40 -13.32 -4.04
CA LEU A 26 -3.69 -13.93 -3.72
C LEU A 26 -4.58 -14.10 -4.95
N ALA A 27 -4.55 -13.15 -5.90
CA ALA A 27 -5.30 -13.27 -7.15
C ALA A 27 -4.78 -14.44 -8.01
N VAL A 28 -3.46 -14.67 -8.04
CA VAL A 28 -2.88 -15.87 -8.70
C VAL A 28 -3.39 -17.14 -8.04
N ALA A 29 -3.24 -17.25 -6.71
CA ALA A 29 -3.66 -18.44 -5.97
C ALA A 29 -5.15 -18.73 -6.14
N GLN A 30 -5.99 -17.69 -6.11
CA GLN A 30 -7.43 -17.82 -6.34
C GLN A 30 -7.77 -18.22 -7.78
N GLY A 31 -7.04 -17.67 -8.77
CA GLY A 31 -7.23 -17.98 -10.18
C GLY A 31 -6.79 -19.40 -10.57
N LEU A 32 -5.84 -19.99 -9.82
CA LEU A 32 -5.38 -21.37 -9.98
C LEU A 32 -6.13 -22.38 -9.09
N ALA A 33 -7.13 -21.95 -8.32
CA ALA A 33 -7.89 -22.84 -7.45
C ALA A 33 -8.56 -23.97 -8.26
N ASN A 34 -8.49 -25.19 -7.73
CA ASN A 34 -9.06 -26.40 -8.36
C ASN A 34 -8.52 -26.71 -9.76
N SER A 35 -7.31 -26.27 -10.10
CA SER A 35 -6.67 -26.50 -11.39
C SER A 35 -5.86 -27.82 -11.46
N GLY A 36 -5.78 -28.56 -10.37
CA GLY A 36 -4.87 -29.69 -10.24
C GLY A 36 -3.40 -29.29 -10.10
N THR A 37 -3.12 -28.02 -9.72
CA THR A 37 -1.78 -27.48 -9.55
C THR A 37 -1.45 -27.36 -8.07
N ILE A 38 -0.25 -27.79 -7.65
CA ILE A 38 0.23 -27.55 -6.28
C ILE A 38 0.71 -26.11 -6.18
N ILE A 39 0.10 -25.32 -5.29
CA ILE A 39 0.44 -23.92 -5.06
C ILE A 39 1.12 -23.79 -3.70
N THR A 40 2.29 -23.15 -3.66
CA THR A 40 2.95 -22.77 -2.41
C THR A 40 3.05 -21.25 -2.34
N ILE A 41 2.29 -20.64 -1.44
CA ILE A 41 2.39 -19.21 -1.14
C ILE A 41 3.44 -19.04 -0.05
N VAL A 42 4.42 -18.18 -0.29
CA VAL A 42 5.44 -17.80 0.70
C VAL A 42 5.27 -16.32 1.04
N ASP A 43 5.10 -16.02 2.30
CA ASP A 43 5.05 -14.63 2.77
C ASP A 43 5.73 -14.53 4.13
N ARG A 44 6.40 -13.39 4.38
CA ARG A 44 7.02 -13.07 5.68
C ARG A 44 6.01 -12.71 6.76
N GLN A 45 4.74 -12.51 6.37
CA GLN A 45 3.61 -12.30 7.27
C GLN A 45 2.57 -13.41 7.08
N ASN A 46 1.85 -13.73 8.15
CA ASN A 46 0.81 -14.76 8.11
C ASN A 46 -0.57 -14.23 7.71
N HIS A 47 -0.68 -12.94 7.38
CA HIS A 47 -1.91 -12.25 7.08
C HIS A 47 -1.79 -11.34 5.85
N HIS A 48 -2.88 -11.23 5.13
CA HIS A 48 -3.07 -10.23 4.07
C HIS A 48 -3.60 -8.94 4.68
N VAL A 49 -3.06 -7.81 4.27
CA VAL A 49 -3.48 -6.47 4.72
C VAL A 49 -4.16 -5.73 3.58
N PHE A 50 -5.31 -5.16 3.85
CA PHE A 50 -5.97 -4.23 2.94
C PHE A 50 -5.34 -2.83 3.07
N GLN A 51 -4.19 -2.66 2.43
CA GLN A 51 -3.33 -1.46 2.55
C GLN A 51 -4.06 -0.11 2.36
N PRO A 52 -5.07 0.03 1.48
CA PRO A 52 -5.77 1.30 1.33
C PRO A 52 -6.41 1.86 2.61
N LEU A 53 -6.61 1.04 3.64
CA LEU A 53 -7.19 1.45 4.92
C LEU A 53 -6.15 1.52 6.07
N LEU A 54 -4.86 1.36 5.80
CA LEU A 54 -3.81 1.43 6.83
C LEU A 54 -3.75 2.79 7.53
N TYR A 55 -4.02 3.89 6.80
CA TYR A 55 -4.06 5.21 7.41
C TYR A 55 -5.14 5.33 8.50
N GLN A 56 -6.27 4.60 8.37
CA GLN A 56 -7.31 4.57 9.42
C GLN A 56 -6.88 3.80 10.66
N VAL A 57 -6.03 2.78 10.51
CA VAL A 57 -5.39 2.12 11.66
C VAL A 57 -4.42 3.08 12.34
N ALA A 58 -3.60 3.80 11.56
CA ALA A 58 -2.67 4.80 12.08
C ALA A 58 -3.33 5.97 12.80
N THR A 59 -4.60 6.24 12.52
CA THR A 59 -5.38 7.34 13.12
C THR A 59 -6.55 6.84 13.98
N ALA A 60 -6.46 5.63 14.50
CA ALA A 60 -7.45 5.03 15.40
C ALA A 60 -8.89 4.90 14.82
N GLY A 61 -9.08 5.12 13.53
CA GLY A 61 -10.39 4.99 12.88
C GLY A 61 -10.82 3.52 12.67
N LEU A 62 -9.87 2.59 12.60
CA LEU A 62 -10.09 1.14 12.48
C LEU A 62 -9.11 0.36 13.34
N SER A 63 -9.52 -0.85 13.72
CA SER A 63 -8.63 -1.83 14.34
C SER A 63 -7.76 -2.52 13.28
N PRO A 64 -6.52 -2.94 13.59
CA PRO A 64 -5.72 -3.80 12.72
C PRO A 64 -6.48 -5.03 12.21
N ALA A 65 -7.30 -5.64 13.05
CA ALA A 65 -8.09 -6.83 12.72
C ALA A 65 -9.20 -6.58 11.67
N ASP A 66 -9.63 -5.32 11.51
CA ASP A 66 -10.68 -4.95 10.56
C ASP A 66 -10.18 -4.99 9.11
N ILE A 67 -8.88 -4.78 8.90
CA ILE A 67 -8.25 -4.71 7.58
C ILE A 67 -7.29 -5.85 7.28
N ALA A 68 -7.04 -6.73 8.25
CA ALA A 68 -6.19 -7.90 8.11
C ALA A 68 -7.00 -9.19 8.07
N ALA A 69 -6.54 -10.14 7.25
CA ALA A 69 -7.14 -11.47 7.18
C ALA A 69 -6.03 -12.54 7.11
N PRO A 70 -6.07 -13.61 7.95
CA PRO A 70 -5.08 -14.67 7.87
C PRO A 70 -5.07 -15.29 6.47
N ILE A 71 -3.87 -15.41 5.85
CA ILE A 71 -3.72 -15.93 4.49
C ILE A 71 -4.34 -17.32 4.37
N ARG A 72 -4.08 -18.19 5.36
CA ARG A 72 -4.66 -19.55 5.41
C ARG A 72 -6.18 -19.55 5.42
N SER A 73 -6.82 -18.56 6.04
CA SER A 73 -8.29 -18.44 6.04
C SER A 73 -8.83 -18.05 4.67
N ILE A 74 -8.10 -17.25 3.90
CA ILE A 74 -8.47 -16.82 2.55
C ILE A 74 -8.47 -18.01 1.59
N VAL A 75 -7.45 -18.87 1.68
CA VAL A 75 -7.26 -20.03 0.77
C VAL A 75 -7.74 -21.35 1.34
N LYS A 76 -8.45 -21.37 2.49
CA LYS A 76 -8.82 -22.58 3.23
C LYS A 76 -9.63 -23.63 2.43
N ARG A 77 -10.29 -23.20 1.36
CA ARG A 77 -11.08 -24.10 0.49
C ARG A 77 -10.25 -24.72 -0.66
N GLN A 78 -9.01 -24.32 -0.80
CA GLN A 78 -8.08 -24.78 -1.85
C GLN A 78 -7.17 -25.87 -1.26
N LYS A 79 -7.49 -27.13 -1.52
CA LYS A 79 -6.79 -28.28 -0.93
C LYS A 79 -5.33 -28.38 -1.34
N GLU A 80 -5.00 -27.97 -2.58
CA GLU A 80 -3.68 -28.02 -3.18
C GLU A 80 -2.82 -26.79 -2.87
N THR A 81 -3.35 -25.83 -2.07
CA THR A 81 -2.63 -24.60 -1.71
C THR A 81 -2.04 -24.68 -0.31
N ARG A 82 -0.74 -24.54 -0.22
CA ARG A 82 0.01 -24.42 1.05
C ARG A 82 0.44 -22.98 1.26
N VAL A 83 0.54 -22.57 2.54
CA VAL A 83 1.04 -21.25 2.94
C VAL A 83 2.23 -21.46 3.86
N LEU A 84 3.36 -20.86 3.51
CA LEU A 84 4.58 -20.86 4.32
C LEU A 84 4.81 -19.45 4.85
N LEU A 85 5.01 -19.35 6.16
CA LEU A 85 5.52 -18.14 6.81
C LEU A 85 7.05 -18.22 6.73
N ALA A 86 7.63 -17.55 5.76
CA ALA A 86 9.07 -17.55 5.54
C ALA A 86 9.51 -16.29 4.77
N GLU A 87 10.77 -15.94 4.90
CA GLU A 87 11.39 -14.86 4.14
C GLU A 87 12.20 -15.46 2.99
N VAL A 88 11.97 -14.92 1.78
CA VAL A 88 12.74 -15.27 0.59
C VAL A 88 13.96 -14.37 0.50
N THR A 89 15.12 -14.98 0.33
CA THR A 89 16.41 -14.29 0.23
C THR A 89 16.98 -14.27 -1.18
N GLY A 90 16.45 -15.13 -2.08
CA GLY A 90 16.93 -15.21 -3.46
C GLY A 90 16.18 -16.23 -4.32
N VAL A 91 16.54 -16.27 -5.59
CA VAL A 91 16.04 -17.25 -6.57
C VAL A 91 17.22 -17.81 -7.36
N ASN A 92 17.35 -19.13 -7.38
CA ASN A 92 18.25 -19.82 -8.30
C ASN A 92 17.46 -20.19 -9.56
N THR A 93 17.57 -19.38 -10.61
CA THR A 93 16.81 -19.56 -11.85
C THR A 93 17.23 -20.78 -12.64
N SER A 94 18.52 -21.14 -12.61
CA SER A 94 19.06 -22.30 -13.34
C SER A 94 18.59 -23.62 -12.74
N GLN A 95 18.49 -23.72 -11.42
CA GLN A 95 18.00 -24.91 -10.71
C GLN A 95 16.50 -24.85 -10.43
N ARG A 96 15.83 -23.73 -10.69
CA ARG A 96 14.42 -23.47 -10.36
C ARG A 96 14.10 -23.62 -8.88
N HIS A 97 14.91 -23.00 -8.03
CA HIS A 97 14.75 -23.00 -6.58
C HIS A 97 14.53 -21.58 -6.04
N VAL A 98 13.56 -21.42 -5.15
CA VAL A 98 13.42 -20.24 -4.29
C VAL A 98 14.22 -20.53 -3.01
N LEU A 99 15.06 -19.57 -2.60
CA LEU A 99 15.92 -19.67 -1.42
C LEU A 99 15.22 -18.98 -0.23
N LEU A 100 15.16 -19.64 0.91
CA LEU A 100 14.56 -19.13 2.13
C LEU A 100 15.65 -18.75 3.15
N SER A 101 15.33 -17.84 4.06
CA SER A 101 16.24 -17.33 5.08
C SER A 101 16.70 -18.39 6.11
N ASP A 102 15.95 -19.48 6.24
CA ASP A 102 16.28 -20.63 7.11
C ASP A 102 17.18 -21.68 6.43
N GLY A 103 17.63 -21.41 5.20
CA GLY A 103 18.47 -22.31 4.39
C GLY A 103 17.68 -23.36 3.60
N ASN A 104 16.37 -23.46 3.77
CA ASN A 104 15.52 -24.32 2.96
C ASN A 104 15.34 -23.77 1.55
N THR A 105 14.95 -24.66 0.62
CA THR A 105 14.65 -24.30 -0.77
C THR A 105 13.30 -24.85 -1.20
N LEU A 106 12.66 -24.17 -2.16
CA LEU A 106 11.41 -24.60 -2.76
C LEU A 106 11.60 -24.73 -4.27
N GLU A 107 11.38 -25.93 -4.78
CA GLU A 107 11.37 -26.15 -6.22
C GLU A 107 10.08 -25.63 -6.86
N TYR A 108 10.19 -25.12 -8.10
CA TYR A 108 9.03 -24.68 -8.88
C TYR A 108 9.08 -25.10 -10.35
N ASP A 109 7.92 -25.31 -10.94
CA ASP A 109 7.72 -25.40 -12.38
C ASP A 109 7.31 -24.04 -12.96
N ALA A 110 6.68 -23.20 -12.15
CA ALA A 110 6.48 -21.76 -12.41
C ALA A 110 6.61 -20.97 -11.11
N LEU A 111 7.17 -19.76 -11.22
CA LEU A 111 7.38 -18.82 -10.12
C LEU A 111 6.63 -17.53 -10.37
N VAL A 112 5.92 -17.02 -9.34
CA VAL A 112 5.29 -15.71 -9.37
C VAL A 112 5.84 -14.86 -8.24
N ILE A 113 6.45 -13.74 -8.57
CA ILE A 113 6.99 -12.77 -7.61
C ILE A 113 6.00 -11.61 -7.49
N ALA A 114 5.33 -11.52 -6.34
CA ALA A 114 4.30 -10.54 -6.01
C ALA A 114 4.62 -9.81 -4.69
N THR A 115 5.88 -9.51 -4.47
CA THR A 115 6.46 -9.01 -3.22
C THR A 115 6.14 -7.55 -2.92
N GLY A 116 5.54 -6.84 -3.87
CA GLY A 116 5.12 -5.45 -3.70
C GLY A 116 6.28 -4.47 -3.59
N ALA A 117 6.05 -3.37 -2.87
CA ALA A 117 7.01 -2.31 -2.68
C ALA A 117 7.26 -2.02 -1.20
N ARG A 118 8.42 -1.45 -0.89
CA ARG A 118 8.82 -0.91 0.42
C ARG A 118 8.92 0.61 0.38
N HIS A 119 9.09 1.24 1.52
CA HIS A 119 9.37 2.67 1.58
C HIS A 119 10.70 2.99 0.88
N SER A 120 10.74 4.12 0.19
CA SER A 120 11.95 4.69 -0.37
C SER A 120 12.23 6.01 0.31
N TYR A 121 13.38 6.13 0.92
CA TYR A 121 13.88 7.38 1.49
C TYR A 121 14.89 8.07 0.56
N PHE A 122 14.89 7.69 -0.73
CA PHE A 122 15.72 8.29 -1.78
C PHE A 122 17.23 8.26 -1.45
N GLY A 123 17.69 7.17 -0.86
CA GLY A 123 19.10 6.98 -0.46
C GLY A 123 19.44 7.49 0.94
N ARG A 124 18.44 7.95 1.70
CA ARG A 124 18.58 8.42 3.08
C ARG A 124 17.87 7.47 4.04
N ASP A 125 18.27 6.18 4.01
CA ASP A 125 17.58 5.12 4.76
C ASP A 125 17.64 5.33 6.28
N GLU A 126 18.57 6.14 6.78
CA GLU A 126 18.64 6.58 8.17
C GLU A 126 17.40 7.36 8.63
N TRP A 127 16.66 7.99 7.71
CA TRP A 127 15.42 8.70 8.06
C TRP A 127 14.29 7.77 8.52
N ALA A 128 14.38 6.48 8.22
CA ALA A 128 13.35 5.49 8.62
C ALA A 128 13.16 5.40 10.14
N GLU A 129 14.20 5.69 10.91
CA GLU A 129 14.13 5.70 12.37
C GLU A 129 13.23 6.83 12.89
N HIS A 130 13.35 8.01 12.30
CA HIS A 130 12.67 9.25 12.71
C HIS A 130 11.35 9.50 11.97
N ALA A 131 11.20 8.97 10.76
CA ALA A 131 10.02 9.17 9.92
C ALA A 131 9.46 7.83 9.41
N PRO A 132 8.75 7.07 10.27
CA PRO A 132 8.13 5.82 9.85
C PRO A 132 7.14 6.06 8.70
N GLY A 133 7.12 5.12 7.75
CA GLY A 133 6.10 5.11 6.70
C GLY A 133 4.86 4.32 7.10
N ILE A 134 3.97 4.03 6.12
CA ILE A 134 2.76 3.22 6.34
C ILE A 134 2.62 2.19 5.21
N LYS A 135 3.13 0.98 5.44
CA LYS A 135 3.01 -0.17 4.53
C LYS A 135 2.54 -1.44 5.23
N THR A 136 2.78 -1.55 6.53
CA THR A 136 2.43 -2.69 7.37
C THR A 136 1.53 -2.26 8.53
N ILE A 137 0.93 -3.24 9.22
CA ILE A 137 0.17 -2.98 10.45
C ILE A 137 1.09 -2.42 11.54
N ASP A 138 2.32 -2.94 11.62
CA ASP A 138 3.31 -2.48 12.60
C ASP A 138 3.67 -1.01 12.37
N ASP A 139 3.84 -0.60 11.11
CA ASP A 139 4.05 0.80 10.75
C ASP A 139 2.87 1.67 11.21
N ALA A 140 1.64 1.25 10.88
CA ALA A 140 0.44 2.00 11.23
C ALA A 140 0.25 2.13 12.74
N THR A 141 0.51 1.07 13.50
CA THR A 141 0.43 1.07 14.97
C THR A 141 1.55 1.90 15.59
N LYS A 142 2.76 1.89 15.02
CA LYS A 142 3.87 2.76 15.43
C LYS A 142 3.49 4.24 15.23
N VAL A 143 2.96 4.59 14.07
CA VAL A 143 2.51 5.97 13.77
C VAL A 143 1.41 6.40 14.75
N ARG A 144 0.39 5.55 14.98
CA ARG A 144 -0.67 5.79 15.96
C ARG A 144 -0.11 6.06 17.35
N ARG A 145 0.78 5.20 17.81
CA ARG A 145 1.43 5.34 19.12
C ARG A 145 2.19 6.66 19.21
N ASN A 146 2.94 7.05 18.18
CA ASN A 146 3.72 8.27 18.18
C ASN A 146 2.81 9.51 18.29
N ILE A 147 1.71 9.55 17.52
CA ILE A 147 0.73 10.65 17.57
C ILE A 147 0.14 10.79 18.98
N LEU A 148 -0.37 9.68 19.54
CA LEU A 148 -1.03 9.72 20.85
C LEU A 148 -0.05 10.07 21.98
N LEU A 149 1.15 9.48 21.99
CA LEU A 149 2.18 9.78 22.99
C LEU A 149 2.67 11.24 22.89
N ALA A 150 2.75 11.81 21.69
CA ALA A 150 3.10 13.21 21.52
C ALA A 150 2.05 14.12 22.18
N MET A 151 0.77 13.83 21.98
CA MET A 151 -0.32 14.59 22.64
C MET A 151 -0.29 14.45 24.17
N GLU A 152 -0.10 13.22 24.70
CA GLU A 152 0.03 12.99 26.14
C GLU A 152 1.22 13.75 26.76
N ARG A 153 2.35 13.78 26.07
CA ARG A 153 3.53 14.54 26.53
C ARG A 153 3.25 16.04 26.51
N ALA A 154 2.62 16.55 25.46
CA ALA A 154 2.26 17.94 25.37
C ALA A 154 1.28 18.39 26.46
N GLU A 155 0.35 17.53 26.90
CA GLU A 155 -0.59 17.81 27.99
C GLU A 155 0.13 17.98 29.34
N THR A 156 1.24 17.29 29.56
CA THR A 156 2.00 17.35 30.82
C THR A 156 3.00 18.51 30.90
N ILE A 157 3.30 19.16 29.77
CA ILE A 157 4.24 20.29 29.71
C ILE A 157 3.57 21.56 30.25
N ARG A 158 4.22 22.17 31.25
CA ARG A 158 3.73 23.42 31.84
C ARG A 158 3.78 24.58 30.85
N GLN A 159 2.94 25.58 31.06
CA GLN A 159 2.83 26.78 30.18
C GLN A 159 4.16 27.53 30.00
N GLU A 160 5.09 27.40 30.94
CA GLU A 160 6.39 28.08 30.91
C GLU A 160 7.35 27.53 29.83
N SER A 161 7.06 26.30 29.28
CA SER A 161 7.86 25.64 28.25
C SER A 161 7.08 25.47 26.93
N LEU A 162 6.42 26.53 26.48
CA LEU A 162 5.60 26.50 25.23
C LEU A 162 6.34 25.99 23.98
N PRO A 163 7.61 26.39 23.73
CA PRO A 163 8.34 25.87 22.56
C PRO A 163 8.47 24.35 22.54
N ASP A 164 8.77 23.73 23.70
CA ASP A 164 8.92 22.28 23.82
C ASP A 164 7.56 21.60 23.58
N ARG A 165 6.47 22.19 24.06
CA ARG A 165 5.11 21.70 23.81
C ARG A 165 4.72 21.76 22.35
N ASP A 166 5.09 22.80 21.64
CA ASP A 166 4.77 22.99 20.21
C ASP A 166 5.43 21.94 19.32
N GLU A 167 6.61 21.41 19.69
CA GLU A 167 7.26 20.30 18.99
C GLU A 167 6.41 19.03 19.02
N TYR A 168 5.81 18.71 20.17
CA TYR A 168 4.92 17.55 20.32
C TYR A 168 3.58 17.73 19.61
N LEU A 169 3.08 18.96 19.45
CA LEU A 169 1.81 19.28 18.79
C LEU A 169 1.95 19.60 17.29
N THR A 170 3.17 19.49 16.77
CA THR A 170 3.47 19.61 15.35
C THR A 170 3.62 18.22 14.72
N PHE A 171 2.77 17.90 13.75
CA PHE A 171 2.76 16.65 13.00
C PHE A 171 3.11 16.93 11.55
N VAL A 172 4.16 16.31 11.03
CA VAL A 172 4.60 16.53 9.66
C VAL A 172 4.37 15.26 8.83
N VAL A 173 3.61 15.39 7.75
CA VAL A 173 3.40 14.33 6.77
C VAL A 173 4.18 14.70 5.50
N VAL A 174 5.09 13.84 5.07
CA VAL A 174 5.93 14.06 3.88
C VAL A 174 5.38 13.27 2.70
N GLY A 175 4.97 13.96 1.64
CA GLY A 175 4.40 13.40 0.41
C GLY A 175 2.92 13.76 0.21
N GLY A 176 2.61 14.46 -0.88
CA GLY A 176 1.26 14.92 -1.26
C GLY A 176 0.48 13.97 -2.17
N GLY A 177 0.89 12.71 -2.26
CA GLY A 177 0.13 11.66 -2.92
C GLY A 177 -1.13 11.22 -2.14
N PRO A 178 -1.89 10.22 -2.63
CA PRO A 178 -3.11 9.76 -1.96
C PRO A 178 -2.91 9.41 -0.49
N THR A 179 -1.89 8.63 -0.15
CA THR A 179 -1.61 8.22 1.23
C THR A 179 -1.34 9.41 2.15
N GLY A 180 -0.54 10.40 1.70
CA GLY A 180 -0.24 11.57 2.52
C GLY A 180 -1.45 12.48 2.72
N VAL A 181 -2.26 12.66 1.68
CA VAL A 181 -3.52 13.43 1.74
C VAL A 181 -4.53 12.79 2.71
N GLU A 182 -4.74 11.47 2.59
CA GLU A 182 -5.63 10.70 3.47
C GLU A 182 -5.15 10.76 4.92
N LEU A 183 -3.86 10.58 5.13
CA LEU A 183 -3.24 10.61 6.46
C LEU A 183 -3.32 11.99 7.10
N ALA A 184 -2.95 13.05 6.38
CA ALA A 184 -3.01 14.42 6.91
C ALA A 184 -4.43 14.82 7.31
N GLY A 185 -5.42 14.46 6.49
CA GLY A 185 -6.83 14.67 6.82
C GLY A 185 -7.27 13.89 8.05
N ALA A 186 -6.90 12.63 8.15
CA ALA A 186 -7.27 11.77 9.26
C ALA A 186 -6.58 12.18 10.58
N ILE A 187 -5.30 12.60 10.54
CA ILE A 187 -4.59 13.16 11.71
C ILE A 187 -5.28 14.44 12.19
N ALA A 188 -5.66 15.34 11.26
CA ALA A 188 -6.34 16.57 11.63
C ALA A 188 -7.69 16.30 12.31
N GLU A 189 -8.43 15.30 11.90
CA GLU A 189 -9.68 14.90 12.55
C GLU A 189 -9.45 14.25 13.91
N LEU A 190 -8.51 13.29 13.99
CA LEU A 190 -8.16 12.60 15.24
C LEU A 190 -7.72 13.59 16.32
N THR A 191 -6.75 14.45 16.00
CA THR A 191 -6.17 15.37 16.98
C THR A 191 -7.16 16.42 17.43
N ARG A 192 -8.02 16.91 16.54
CA ARG A 192 -9.11 17.84 16.90
C ARG A 192 -10.14 17.21 17.82
N HIS A 193 -10.56 15.97 17.50
CA HIS A 193 -11.51 15.26 18.33
C HIS A 193 -10.94 15.00 19.72
N ALA A 194 -9.71 14.53 19.79
CA ALA A 194 -9.03 14.26 21.06
C ALA A 194 -8.89 15.53 21.91
N THR A 195 -8.50 16.66 21.31
CA THR A 195 -8.40 17.94 22.05
C THR A 195 -9.74 18.46 22.59
N ASP A 196 -10.85 18.15 21.95
CA ASP A 196 -12.15 18.59 22.40
C ASP A 196 -12.71 17.72 23.55
N MET A 197 -12.36 16.46 23.58
CA MET A 197 -13.00 15.47 24.46
C MET A 197 -12.08 14.98 25.58
N ASP A 198 -10.79 14.83 25.33
CA ASP A 198 -9.89 14.10 26.22
C ASP A 198 -8.85 15.00 26.93
N PHE A 199 -8.41 16.08 26.27
CA PHE A 199 -7.34 16.94 26.79
C PHE A 199 -7.88 18.26 27.36
N ARG A 200 -7.24 18.78 28.41
CA ARG A 200 -7.69 20.00 29.11
C ARG A 200 -6.82 21.21 28.80
N PHE A 201 -5.52 21.00 28.61
CA PHE A 201 -4.54 22.06 28.40
C PHE A 201 -4.15 22.24 26.94
N ILE A 202 -4.39 21.22 26.10
CA ILE A 202 -4.20 21.28 24.65
C ILE A 202 -5.49 21.76 24.00
N THR A 203 -5.39 22.77 23.16
CA THR A 203 -6.52 23.28 22.36
C THR A 203 -6.24 23.08 20.87
N ARG A 204 -7.28 23.13 20.05
CA ARG A 204 -7.15 23.04 18.58
C ARG A 204 -6.17 24.07 17.99
N ARG A 205 -5.99 25.23 18.64
CA ARG A 205 -5.10 26.30 18.18
C ARG A 205 -3.63 25.95 18.34
N CYS A 206 -3.31 25.02 19.24
CA CYS A 206 -1.94 24.56 19.45
C CYS A 206 -1.51 23.52 18.43
N LEU A 207 -2.44 22.85 17.74
CA LEU A 207 -2.16 21.79 16.79
C LEU A 207 -1.67 22.35 15.45
N ARG A 208 -0.57 21.80 14.95
CA ARG A 208 0.00 22.11 13.64
C ARG A 208 0.17 20.83 12.83
N ILE A 209 -0.68 20.61 11.84
CA ILE A 209 -0.54 19.52 10.90
C ILE A 209 0.02 20.09 9.59
N ILE A 210 1.18 19.62 9.17
CA ILE A 210 1.90 20.13 8.01
C ILE A 210 2.03 19.02 6.99
N LEU A 211 1.46 19.20 5.79
CA LEU A 211 1.66 18.31 4.65
C LEU A 211 2.68 18.94 3.70
N VAL A 212 3.80 18.24 3.52
CA VAL A 212 4.91 18.68 2.68
C VAL A 212 4.90 17.91 1.37
N GLU A 213 4.90 18.62 0.25
CA GLU A 213 4.98 18.03 -1.10
C GLU A 213 6.07 18.72 -1.90
N ALA A 214 6.95 17.92 -2.50
CA ALA A 214 8.05 18.43 -3.32
C ALA A 214 7.59 19.03 -4.66
N GLY A 215 6.44 18.60 -5.15
CA GLY A 215 5.82 19.07 -6.39
C GLY A 215 4.95 20.32 -6.20
N GLU A 216 4.48 20.83 -7.32
CA GLU A 216 3.65 22.06 -7.38
C GLU A 216 2.20 21.85 -6.91
N ARG A 217 1.74 20.60 -6.75
CA ARG A 217 0.34 20.30 -6.41
C ARG A 217 0.20 18.99 -5.65
N LEU A 218 -0.87 18.88 -4.90
CA LEU A 218 -1.30 17.62 -4.29
C LEU A 218 -1.90 16.68 -5.35
N LEU A 219 -1.86 15.38 -5.07
CA LEU A 219 -2.43 14.33 -5.91
C LEU A 219 -1.97 14.45 -7.39
N PRO A 220 -0.67 14.41 -7.68
CA PRO A 220 -0.13 14.67 -9.02
C PRO A 220 -0.68 13.69 -10.08
N THR A 221 -1.12 12.51 -9.69
CA THR A 221 -1.72 11.50 -10.58
C THR A 221 -3.19 11.74 -10.90
N PHE A 222 -3.85 12.68 -10.20
CA PHE A 222 -5.24 13.08 -10.44
C PHE A 222 -5.31 14.33 -11.32
N PRO A 223 -6.44 14.60 -11.98
CA PRO A 223 -6.69 15.88 -12.64
C PRO A 223 -6.51 17.07 -11.68
N ALA A 224 -5.95 18.18 -12.18
CA ALA A 224 -5.61 19.36 -11.36
C ALA A 224 -6.78 19.85 -10.49
N LYS A 225 -8.00 19.92 -11.07
CA LYS A 225 -9.23 20.33 -10.33
C LYS A 225 -9.51 19.47 -9.09
N LEU A 226 -9.16 18.18 -9.10
CA LEU A 226 -9.33 17.29 -7.94
C LEU A 226 -8.22 17.48 -6.91
N GLY A 227 -6.99 17.79 -7.35
CA GLY A 227 -5.91 18.21 -6.46
C GLY A 227 -6.25 19.51 -5.73
N ASP A 228 -6.82 20.50 -6.43
CA ASP A 228 -7.27 21.76 -5.83
C ASP A 228 -8.43 21.55 -4.84
N ALA A 229 -9.37 20.65 -5.16
CA ALA A 229 -10.44 20.28 -4.24
C ALA A 229 -9.90 19.61 -2.97
N ALA A 230 -8.93 18.72 -3.10
CA ALA A 230 -8.24 18.09 -1.98
C ALA A 230 -7.50 19.11 -1.11
N ARG A 231 -6.77 20.03 -1.74
CA ARG A 231 -6.09 21.12 -1.06
C ARG A 231 -7.05 21.96 -0.23
N LYS A 232 -8.12 22.47 -0.83
CA LYS A 232 -9.14 23.27 -0.14
C LYS A 232 -9.79 22.50 1.03
N ALA A 233 -10.02 21.19 0.86
CA ALA A 233 -10.59 20.37 1.90
C ALA A 233 -9.63 20.21 3.08
N LEU A 234 -8.33 19.99 2.86
CA LEU A 234 -7.30 19.91 3.90
C LEU A 234 -7.09 21.24 4.61
N GLU A 235 -7.02 22.36 3.86
CA GLU A 235 -6.94 23.71 4.43
C GLU A 235 -8.15 24.00 5.34
N GLY A 236 -9.36 23.58 4.94
CA GLY A 236 -10.57 23.64 5.75
C GLY A 236 -10.53 22.79 7.03
N LEU A 237 -9.70 21.73 7.04
CA LEU A 237 -9.36 20.96 8.24
C LEU A 237 -8.18 21.58 9.03
N GLY A 238 -7.64 22.74 8.63
CA GLY A 238 -6.51 23.41 9.27
C GLY A 238 -5.16 22.76 9.03
N VAL A 239 -5.04 21.94 8.00
CA VAL A 239 -3.76 21.39 7.55
C VAL A 239 -3.00 22.49 6.81
N LEU A 240 -1.75 22.72 7.21
CA LEU A 240 -0.82 23.61 6.53
C LEU A 240 -0.15 22.87 5.38
N ILE A 241 -0.31 23.36 4.15
CA ILE A 241 0.23 22.71 2.96
C ILE A 241 1.48 23.46 2.49
N ARG A 242 2.57 22.74 2.34
CA ARG A 242 3.85 23.21 1.81
C ARG A 242 4.13 22.52 0.48
N LEU A 243 3.77 23.19 -0.61
CA LEU A 243 4.12 22.78 -1.98
C LEU A 243 5.51 23.28 -2.35
N ASN A 244 6.14 22.65 -3.33
CA ASN A 244 7.54 22.92 -3.74
C ASN A 244 8.53 22.78 -2.58
N GLY A 245 8.15 22.04 -1.54
CA GLY A 245 8.92 21.82 -0.32
C GLY A 245 9.68 20.50 -0.36
N ARG A 246 10.94 20.53 -0.76
CA ARG A 246 11.79 19.34 -0.71
C ARG A 246 12.34 19.16 0.70
N VAL A 247 12.05 18.04 1.34
CA VAL A 247 12.69 17.63 2.59
C VAL A 247 14.16 17.32 2.30
N THR A 248 15.05 17.98 3.03
CA THR A 248 16.52 17.86 2.86
C THR A 248 17.17 17.09 3.99
N ASP A 249 16.51 17.05 5.18
CA ASP A 249 17.01 16.29 6.31
C ASP A 249 15.90 15.95 7.33
N ILE A 250 16.05 14.81 8.05
CA ILE A 250 15.17 14.37 9.12
C ILE A 250 16.03 13.77 10.25
N GLY A 251 15.74 14.16 11.49
CA GLY A 251 16.46 13.69 12.67
C GLY A 251 15.67 13.98 13.95
N ASP A 252 16.29 13.79 15.11
CA ASP A 252 15.69 14.04 16.43
C ASP A 252 15.13 15.46 16.61
N TYR A 253 15.68 16.41 15.86
CA TYR A 253 15.24 17.82 15.87
C TYR A 253 13.98 18.06 15.03
N GLY A 254 13.47 17.08 14.34
CA GLY A 254 12.33 17.19 13.42
C GLY A 254 12.73 17.10 11.95
N VAL A 255 12.25 18.02 11.10
CA VAL A 255 12.44 17.99 9.65
C VAL A 255 12.98 19.33 9.12
N ARG A 256 13.85 19.26 8.11
CA ARG A 256 14.36 20.41 7.37
C ARG A 256 13.77 20.42 5.95
N ILE A 257 13.26 21.58 5.54
CA ILE A 257 12.70 21.80 4.19
C ILE A 257 13.49 22.98 3.58
N GLY A 258 14.39 22.67 2.65
CA GLY A 258 15.38 23.64 2.22
C GLY A 258 16.21 24.13 3.42
N ASP A 259 16.16 25.42 3.73
CA ASP A 259 16.85 26.03 4.88
C ASP A 259 15.94 26.15 6.15
N GLU A 260 14.64 25.94 6.01
CA GLU A 260 13.68 26.05 7.12
C GLU A 260 13.72 24.77 7.96
N ARG A 261 13.89 24.91 9.29
CA ARG A 261 13.76 23.83 10.25
C ARG A 261 12.37 23.89 10.89
N ILE A 262 11.68 22.75 10.89
CA ILE A 262 10.42 22.55 11.61
C ILE A 262 10.68 21.60 12.77
N ALA A 263 10.63 22.12 13.99
CA ALA A 263 10.73 21.32 15.19
C ALA A 263 9.47 20.46 15.35
N THR A 264 9.66 19.15 15.45
CA THR A 264 8.58 18.16 15.62
C THR A 264 9.14 16.83 16.11
N THR A 265 8.39 16.14 16.94
CA THR A 265 8.70 14.78 17.37
C THR A 265 7.98 13.72 16.50
N THR A 266 7.15 14.14 15.55
CA THR A 266 6.33 13.21 14.76
C THR A 266 6.38 13.57 13.28
N VAL A 267 7.25 12.88 12.55
CA VAL A 267 7.32 12.91 11.09
C VAL A 267 6.81 11.59 10.54
N ILE A 268 5.99 11.63 9.49
CA ILE A 268 5.42 10.44 8.86
C ILE A 268 5.75 10.47 7.36
N TRP A 269 6.35 9.38 6.87
CA TRP A 269 6.80 9.27 5.50
C TRP A 269 5.76 8.67 4.58
N ALA A 270 5.30 9.45 3.60
CA ALA A 270 4.37 9.03 2.53
C ALA A 270 4.89 9.39 1.12
N ALA A 271 6.18 9.72 0.97
CA ALA A 271 6.72 10.39 -0.21
C ALA A 271 7.34 9.46 -1.27
N GLY A 272 7.46 8.19 -1.03
CA GLY A 272 8.07 7.32 -2.04
C GLY A 272 8.00 5.85 -1.70
N VAL A 273 8.00 5.05 -2.77
CA VAL A 273 8.09 3.60 -2.70
C VAL A 273 9.12 3.09 -3.70
N GLN A 274 9.78 2.00 -3.37
CA GLN A 274 10.65 1.25 -4.27
C GLN A 274 10.27 -0.22 -4.26
N ALA A 275 10.50 -0.91 -5.35
CA ALA A 275 10.23 -2.34 -5.44
C ALA A 275 11.09 -3.13 -4.44
N SER A 276 10.68 -4.37 -4.17
CA SER A 276 11.50 -5.35 -3.45
C SER A 276 12.77 -5.71 -4.23
N ASP A 277 13.63 -6.52 -3.62
CA ASP A 277 14.90 -6.95 -4.25
C ASP A 277 14.74 -8.00 -5.36
N ALA A 278 13.53 -8.17 -5.90
CA ALA A 278 13.23 -9.16 -6.96
C ALA A 278 14.16 -9.05 -8.19
N ALA A 279 14.48 -7.83 -8.62
CA ALA A 279 15.40 -7.61 -9.73
C ALA A 279 16.81 -8.17 -9.45
N LYS A 280 17.29 -8.02 -8.22
CA LYS A 280 18.57 -8.58 -7.77
C LYS A 280 18.53 -10.12 -7.70
N TRP A 281 17.40 -10.68 -7.20
CA TRP A 281 17.25 -12.15 -7.12
C TRP A 281 17.25 -12.84 -8.47
N LEU A 282 16.79 -12.11 -9.50
CA LEU A 282 16.64 -12.65 -10.86
C LEU A 282 17.78 -12.24 -11.79
N ASP A 283 18.70 -11.38 -11.34
CA ASP A 283 19.67 -10.71 -12.22
C ASP A 283 18.99 -10.08 -13.45
N ALA A 284 17.85 -9.42 -13.22
CA ALA A 284 16.97 -8.91 -14.26
C ALA A 284 17.02 -7.38 -14.36
N ASP A 285 16.77 -6.87 -15.56
CA ASP A 285 16.65 -5.44 -15.82
C ASP A 285 15.54 -4.80 -14.97
N ALA A 286 15.85 -3.65 -14.40
CA ALA A 286 14.93 -2.87 -13.58
C ALA A 286 14.78 -1.42 -14.04
N ASP A 287 13.71 -0.78 -13.63
CA ASP A 287 13.56 0.66 -13.76
C ASP A 287 14.22 1.42 -12.57
N ARG A 288 14.12 2.76 -12.57
CA ARG A 288 14.71 3.62 -11.53
C ARG A 288 14.15 3.36 -10.12
N SER A 289 12.96 2.76 -10.02
CA SER A 289 12.32 2.39 -8.76
C SER A 289 12.61 0.94 -8.35
N GLY A 290 13.51 0.25 -9.06
CA GLY A 290 13.88 -1.15 -8.83
C GLY A 290 12.84 -2.17 -9.31
N ARG A 291 11.82 -1.74 -10.08
CA ARG A 291 10.78 -2.64 -10.60
C ARG A 291 11.34 -3.45 -11.78
N VAL A 292 11.14 -4.76 -11.75
CA VAL A 292 11.57 -5.68 -12.81
C VAL A 292 10.85 -5.36 -14.12
N LYS A 293 11.58 -5.12 -15.19
CA LYS A 293 10.99 -4.99 -16.52
C LYS A 293 10.48 -6.34 -16.98
N VAL A 294 9.20 -6.41 -17.34
CA VAL A 294 8.55 -7.65 -17.74
C VAL A 294 8.02 -7.58 -19.17
N GLU A 295 7.86 -8.77 -19.78
CA GLU A 295 7.23 -8.94 -21.07
C GLU A 295 5.71 -8.62 -21.01
N PRO A 296 5.04 -8.40 -22.16
CA PRO A 296 3.62 -8.11 -22.21
C PRO A 296 2.69 -9.18 -21.59
N ASP A 297 3.18 -10.38 -21.32
CA ASP A 297 2.48 -11.45 -20.61
C ASP A 297 2.83 -11.53 -19.12
N LEU A 298 3.64 -10.56 -18.63
CA LEU A 298 4.16 -10.45 -17.26
C LEU A 298 5.28 -11.42 -16.92
N SER A 299 5.82 -12.17 -17.89
CA SER A 299 7.00 -13.00 -17.69
C SER A 299 8.28 -12.16 -17.68
N VAL A 300 9.33 -12.71 -17.08
CA VAL A 300 10.67 -12.11 -17.08
C VAL A 300 11.36 -12.44 -18.41
N PRO A 301 12.00 -11.49 -19.10
CA PRO A 301 12.76 -11.75 -20.31
C PRO A 301 13.76 -12.90 -20.12
N GLY A 302 13.75 -13.90 -21.01
CA GLY A 302 14.59 -15.08 -20.91
C GLY A 302 14.09 -16.17 -19.94
N HIS A 303 13.10 -15.88 -19.09
CA HIS A 303 12.54 -16.80 -18.11
C HIS A 303 11.00 -16.88 -18.21
N PRO A 304 10.46 -17.55 -19.22
CA PRO A 304 9.04 -17.61 -19.45
C PRO A 304 8.25 -18.31 -18.34
N GLU A 305 8.91 -19.05 -17.43
CA GLU A 305 8.34 -19.69 -16.26
C GLU A 305 8.29 -18.78 -15.02
N ILE A 306 8.93 -17.59 -15.07
CA ILE A 306 8.99 -16.63 -13.96
C ILE A 306 8.15 -15.41 -14.31
N PHE A 307 7.20 -15.06 -13.47
CA PHE A 307 6.31 -13.90 -13.60
C PHE A 307 6.55 -12.92 -12.47
N VAL A 308 6.54 -11.63 -12.79
CA VAL A 308 6.61 -10.57 -11.78
C VAL A 308 5.39 -9.66 -11.93
N ILE A 309 4.70 -9.36 -10.81
CA ILE A 309 3.43 -8.63 -10.81
C ILE A 309 3.33 -7.61 -9.67
N GLY A 310 2.37 -6.70 -9.80
CA GLY A 310 2.10 -5.65 -8.82
C GLY A 310 3.19 -4.58 -8.78
N ASP A 311 3.38 -3.98 -7.62
CA ASP A 311 4.33 -2.88 -7.43
C ASP A 311 5.80 -3.29 -7.68
N THR A 312 6.06 -4.58 -7.84
CA THR A 312 7.38 -5.14 -8.18
C THR A 312 7.67 -5.13 -9.69
N ALA A 313 6.61 -5.05 -10.53
CA ALA A 313 6.71 -5.12 -11.98
C ALA A 313 6.74 -3.74 -12.63
N SER A 314 7.54 -3.58 -13.69
CA SER A 314 7.51 -2.45 -14.60
C SER A 314 7.01 -2.92 -15.97
N LEU A 315 5.78 -2.57 -16.30
CA LEU A 315 5.12 -2.95 -17.54
C LEU A 315 4.57 -1.73 -18.27
N VAL A 316 4.77 -1.68 -19.58
CA VAL A 316 3.96 -0.88 -20.50
C VAL A 316 2.93 -1.82 -21.13
N ASP A 317 1.66 -1.56 -20.90
CA ASP A 317 0.59 -2.44 -21.36
C ASP A 317 0.38 -2.40 -22.89
N ALA A 318 -0.44 -3.30 -23.41
CA ALA A 318 -0.76 -3.36 -24.84
C ALA A 318 -1.39 -2.09 -25.41
N SER A 319 -1.76 -1.10 -24.58
CA SER A 319 -2.22 0.22 -25.01
C SER A 319 -1.10 1.27 -25.04
N GLY A 320 0.16 0.88 -24.78
CA GLY A 320 1.32 1.77 -24.75
C GLY A 320 1.41 2.64 -23.48
N ARG A 321 0.67 2.30 -22.41
CA ARG A 321 0.66 3.06 -21.16
C ARG A 321 1.36 2.29 -20.04
N PRO A 322 2.13 2.98 -19.18
CA PRO A 322 2.71 2.35 -18.01
C PRO A 322 1.60 1.91 -17.04
N VAL A 323 1.70 0.68 -16.54
CA VAL A 323 0.79 0.15 -15.53
C VAL A 323 1.15 0.73 -14.18
N PRO A 324 0.19 1.35 -13.46
CA PRO A 324 0.46 1.94 -12.16
C PRO A 324 0.60 0.87 -11.07
N GLY A 325 1.45 1.12 -10.05
CA GLY A 325 1.56 0.30 -8.83
C GLY A 325 0.37 0.54 -7.91
N VAL A 326 -0.76 -0.06 -8.21
CA VAL A 326 -1.99 0.04 -7.43
C VAL A 326 -2.66 -1.33 -7.26
N ALA A 327 -3.41 -1.52 -6.17
CA ALA A 327 -4.06 -2.79 -5.85
C ALA A 327 -4.95 -3.36 -6.99
N PRO A 328 -5.76 -2.56 -7.72
CA PRO A 328 -6.51 -3.05 -8.87
C PRO A 328 -5.65 -3.58 -10.02
N ALA A 329 -4.49 -2.97 -10.28
CA ALA A 329 -3.55 -3.44 -11.30
C ALA A 329 -2.94 -4.79 -10.87
N ALA A 330 -2.39 -4.87 -9.68
CA ALA A 330 -1.82 -6.09 -9.11
C ALA A 330 -2.81 -7.27 -9.15
N LYS A 331 -4.08 -7.02 -8.81
CA LYS A 331 -5.14 -8.04 -8.88
C LYS A 331 -5.41 -8.49 -10.31
N GLN A 332 -5.48 -7.58 -11.28
CA GLN A 332 -5.70 -7.90 -12.69
C GLN A 332 -4.51 -8.66 -13.29
N GLU A 333 -3.29 -8.27 -12.95
CA GLU A 333 -2.06 -8.95 -13.34
C GLU A 333 -2.02 -10.37 -12.78
N GLY A 334 -2.33 -10.54 -11.47
CA GLY A 334 -2.41 -11.87 -10.86
C GLY A 334 -3.42 -12.80 -11.53
N MET A 335 -4.61 -12.29 -11.86
CA MET A 335 -5.62 -13.05 -12.61
C MET A 335 -5.19 -13.36 -14.05
N HIS A 336 -4.41 -12.48 -14.67
CA HIS A 336 -3.84 -12.71 -16.00
C HIS A 336 -2.80 -13.82 -15.97
N VAL A 337 -1.84 -13.76 -15.03
CA VAL A 337 -0.82 -14.80 -14.83
C VAL A 337 -1.45 -16.16 -14.53
N ALA A 338 -2.49 -16.21 -13.69
CA ALA A 338 -3.22 -17.45 -13.42
C ALA A 338 -3.78 -18.07 -14.72
N ARG A 339 -4.40 -17.25 -15.58
CA ARG A 339 -4.92 -17.72 -16.89
C ARG A 339 -3.80 -18.17 -17.82
N SER A 340 -2.66 -17.47 -17.84
CA SER A 340 -1.48 -17.85 -18.64
C SER A 340 -0.91 -19.20 -18.18
N LEU A 341 -0.79 -19.41 -16.87
CA LEU A 341 -0.33 -20.67 -16.30
C LEU A 341 -1.30 -21.83 -16.57
N LEU A 342 -2.61 -21.60 -16.41
CA LEU A 342 -3.65 -22.60 -16.74
C LEU A 342 -3.58 -23.00 -18.21
N ALA A 343 -3.46 -22.04 -19.12
CA ALA A 343 -3.34 -22.31 -20.55
C ALA A 343 -2.09 -23.14 -20.85
N ARG A 344 -0.97 -22.80 -20.22
CA ARG A 344 0.30 -23.51 -20.36
C ARG A 344 0.21 -24.95 -19.86
N PHE A 345 -0.34 -25.19 -18.67
CA PHE A 345 -0.42 -26.52 -18.08
C PHE A 345 -1.43 -27.44 -18.80
N THR A 346 -2.48 -26.85 -19.37
CA THR A 346 -3.50 -27.60 -20.09
C THR A 346 -3.27 -27.67 -21.62
N GLY A 347 -2.19 -27.06 -22.13
CA GLY A 347 -1.91 -27.00 -23.57
C GLY A 347 -2.90 -26.14 -24.36
N ARG A 348 -3.61 -25.24 -23.69
CA ARG A 348 -4.54 -24.29 -24.33
C ARG A 348 -3.79 -23.08 -24.88
N ARG A 349 -4.48 -22.31 -25.72
CA ARG A 349 -3.95 -21.05 -26.26
C ARG A 349 -3.69 -20.07 -25.12
N ALA A 350 -2.50 -19.45 -25.13
CA ALA A 350 -2.16 -18.38 -24.19
C ALA A 350 -3.14 -17.19 -24.34
N PRO A 351 -3.45 -16.49 -23.25
CA PRO A 351 -4.21 -15.25 -23.30
C PRO A 351 -3.48 -14.18 -24.13
N LEU A 352 -4.23 -13.18 -24.60
CA LEU A 352 -3.65 -12.00 -25.25
C LEU A 352 -2.74 -11.25 -24.27
N PRO A 353 -1.79 -10.42 -24.75
CA PRO A 353 -0.99 -9.55 -23.90
C PRO A 353 -1.81 -8.80 -22.86
N PHE A 354 -1.24 -8.59 -21.69
CA PHE A 354 -1.91 -7.92 -20.59
C PHE A 354 -2.31 -6.49 -20.98
N ARG A 355 -3.52 -6.11 -20.59
CA ARG A 355 -4.04 -4.76 -20.73
C ARG A 355 -4.71 -4.34 -19.44
N TYR A 356 -4.21 -3.27 -18.84
CA TYR A 356 -4.78 -2.73 -17.62
C TYR A 356 -6.11 -2.03 -17.87
N ARG A 357 -7.13 -2.42 -17.13
CA ARG A 357 -8.42 -1.73 -17.11
C ARG A 357 -8.44 -0.81 -15.89
N ASN A 358 -8.30 0.49 -16.13
CA ASN A 358 -8.36 1.47 -15.05
C ASN A 358 -9.80 1.60 -14.53
N TRP A 359 -9.99 1.32 -13.24
CA TRP A 359 -11.29 1.46 -12.57
C TRP A 359 -11.50 2.84 -11.94
N GLY A 360 -10.53 3.73 -12.06
CA GLY A 360 -10.52 5.07 -11.50
C GLY A 360 -9.58 5.23 -10.32
N ASN A 361 -9.42 6.47 -9.92
CA ASN A 361 -8.61 6.90 -8.78
C ASN A 361 -9.52 7.49 -7.72
N LEU A 362 -9.30 7.11 -6.46
CA LEU A 362 -10.09 7.54 -5.32
C LEU A 362 -9.14 7.95 -4.19
N ALA A 363 -9.41 9.08 -3.53
CA ALA A 363 -8.71 9.48 -2.30
C ALA A 363 -9.67 10.21 -1.37
N THR A 364 -9.65 9.87 -0.08
CA THR A 364 -10.47 10.55 0.93
C THR A 364 -9.72 11.68 1.61
N ILE A 365 -10.45 12.69 2.08
CA ILE A 365 -9.89 13.85 2.79
C ILE A 365 -10.70 14.05 4.08
N GLY A 366 -10.45 13.19 5.07
CA GLY A 366 -11.25 13.16 6.28
C GLY A 366 -12.68 12.66 6.04
N ARG A 367 -13.58 12.99 6.94
CA ARG A 367 -14.98 12.56 6.91
C ARG A 367 -15.78 13.36 5.88
N LYS A 368 -16.65 12.65 5.12
CA LYS A 368 -17.60 13.23 4.17
C LYS A 368 -16.96 13.96 2.97
N ARG A 369 -15.65 13.88 2.80
CA ARG A 369 -14.93 14.52 1.71
C ARG A 369 -13.97 13.53 1.04
N ALA A 370 -14.05 13.42 -0.26
CA ALA A 370 -13.14 12.64 -1.09
C ALA A 370 -13.04 13.27 -2.47
N VAL A 371 -12.11 12.78 -3.24
CA VAL A 371 -12.02 13.04 -4.67
C VAL A 371 -12.02 11.71 -5.43
N ALA A 372 -12.70 11.69 -6.56
CA ALA A 372 -12.84 10.50 -7.39
C ALA A 372 -12.73 10.87 -8.87
N GLU A 373 -11.96 10.05 -9.61
CA GLU A 373 -11.88 10.08 -11.06
C GLU A 373 -12.23 8.70 -11.61
N ILE A 374 -13.27 8.61 -12.42
CA ILE A 374 -13.70 7.37 -13.09
C ILE A 374 -13.91 7.67 -14.57
N GLY A 375 -12.99 7.24 -15.42
CA GLY A 375 -12.97 7.61 -16.82
C GLY A 375 -12.91 9.13 -17.00
N THR A 376 -13.96 9.75 -17.51
CA THR A 376 -14.09 11.20 -17.68
C THR A 376 -14.78 11.89 -16.50
N LEU A 377 -15.41 11.11 -15.61
CA LEU A 377 -16.15 11.63 -14.47
C LEU A 377 -15.20 12.06 -13.36
N ARG A 378 -15.36 13.30 -12.90
CA ARG A 378 -14.57 13.91 -11.81
C ARG A 378 -15.52 14.39 -10.73
N ILE A 379 -15.46 13.77 -9.56
CA ILE A 379 -16.37 14.03 -8.44
C ILE A 379 -15.54 14.43 -7.22
N SER A 380 -16.07 15.34 -6.41
CA SER A 380 -15.50 15.70 -5.11
C SER A 380 -16.58 15.85 -4.05
N GLY A 381 -16.17 15.90 -2.77
CA GLY A 381 -17.08 16.06 -1.63
C GLY A 381 -17.79 14.77 -1.22
N LEU A 382 -19.03 14.90 -0.73
CA LEU A 382 -19.80 13.78 -0.18
C LEU A 382 -20.11 12.67 -1.22
N PRO A 383 -20.50 12.96 -2.47
CA PRO A 383 -20.73 11.90 -3.47
C PRO A 383 -19.47 11.06 -3.74
N ALA A 384 -18.30 11.71 -3.84
CA ALA A 384 -17.02 11.00 -3.98
C ALA A 384 -16.70 10.15 -2.75
N TRP A 385 -17.04 10.63 -1.55
CA TRP A 385 -16.83 9.90 -0.31
C TRP A 385 -17.72 8.65 -0.21
N LEU A 386 -18.99 8.73 -0.60
CA LEU A 386 -19.88 7.56 -0.66
C LEU A 386 -19.38 6.52 -1.65
N LEU A 387 -18.90 6.96 -2.81
CA LEU A 387 -18.31 6.10 -3.82
C LEU A 387 -17.03 5.44 -3.29
N TRP A 388 -16.14 6.21 -2.66
CA TRP A 388 -14.91 5.73 -2.04
C TRP A 388 -15.23 4.67 -0.97
N SER A 389 -16.18 4.94 -0.08
CA SER A 389 -16.61 4.04 0.99
C SER A 389 -17.14 2.72 0.44
N THR A 390 -18.04 2.79 -0.54
CA THR A 390 -18.62 1.61 -1.18
C THR A 390 -17.56 0.74 -1.87
N ALA A 391 -16.65 1.38 -2.63
CA ALA A 391 -15.56 0.68 -3.30
C ALA A 391 -14.64 -0.03 -2.30
N HIS A 392 -14.25 0.63 -1.21
CA HIS A 392 -13.34 0.05 -0.22
C HIS A 392 -13.97 -1.10 0.56
N ILE A 393 -15.26 -1.00 0.94
CA ILE A 393 -15.99 -2.13 1.54
C ILE A 393 -16.09 -3.29 0.56
N TYR A 394 -16.39 -3.03 -0.71
CA TYR A 394 -16.52 -4.08 -1.73
C TYR A 394 -15.22 -4.87 -1.93
N PHE A 395 -14.08 -4.16 -2.00
CA PHE A 395 -12.77 -4.79 -2.22
C PHE A 395 -12.13 -5.37 -0.96
N LEU A 396 -12.63 -5.03 0.22
CA LEU A 396 -12.10 -5.55 1.49
C LEU A 396 -12.27 -7.07 1.58
N VAL A 397 -11.20 -7.74 1.99
CA VAL A 397 -11.17 -9.19 2.09
C VAL A 397 -11.89 -9.67 3.35
N GLY A 398 -12.79 -10.64 3.17
CA GLY A 398 -13.55 -11.26 4.26
C GLY A 398 -14.90 -10.60 4.53
N PHE A 399 -15.96 -11.43 4.58
CA PHE A 399 -17.31 -10.94 4.81
C PHE A 399 -17.46 -10.27 6.19
N ARG A 400 -16.85 -10.85 7.23
CA ARG A 400 -16.83 -10.30 8.59
C ARG A 400 -16.23 -8.89 8.60
N ASN A 401 -15.09 -8.71 7.94
CA ASN A 401 -14.39 -7.42 7.91
C ASN A 401 -15.21 -6.35 7.19
N ARG A 402 -15.92 -6.71 6.11
CA ARG A 402 -16.83 -5.78 5.41
C ARG A 402 -17.94 -5.28 6.30
N ILE A 403 -18.56 -6.17 7.10
CA ILE A 403 -19.61 -5.79 8.06
C ILE A 403 -19.02 -4.93 9.17
N ALA A 404 -17.89 -5.33 9.76
CA ALA A 404 -17.26 -4.61 10.86
C ALA A 404 -16.87 -3.19 10.43
N VAL A 405 -16.18 -3.03 9.30
CA VAL A 405 -15.78 -1.71 8.78
C VAL A 405 -17.02 -0.87 8.42
N GLY A 406 -18.01 -1.46 7.75
CA GLY A 406 -19.25 -0.75 7.42
C GLY A 406 -20.01 -0.27 8.65
N ALA A 407 -20.13 -1.12 9.68
CA ALA A 407 -20.77 -0.77 10.95
C ALA A 407 -19.97 0.30 11.71
N ASN A 408 -18.63 0.18 11.79
CA ASN A 408 -17.77 1.17 12.41
C ASN A 408 -17.87 2.53 11.71
N TRP A 409 -17.87 2.55 10.38
CA TRP A 409 -18.02 3.80 9.64
C TRP A 409 -19.40 4.43 9.85
N LEU A 410 -20.47 3.62 9.84
CA LEU A 410 -21.84 4.11 10.13
C LEU A 410 -21.94 4.66 11.55
N TRP A 411 -21.41 3.93 12.54
CA TRP A 411 -21.37 4.38 13.93
C TRP A 411 -20.61 5.70 14.08
N ASN A 412 -19.37 5.74 13.58
CA ASN A 412 -18.55 6.94 13.61
C ASN A 412 -19.19 8.12 12.86
N TYR A 413 -20.01 7.83 11.83
CA TYR A 413 -20.76 8.85 11.10
C TYR A 413 -21.89 9.45 11.94
N LEU A 414 -22.57 8.64 12.75
CA LEU A 414 -23.71 9.04 13.56
C LEU A 414 -23.30 9.67 14.91
N THR A 415 -22.28 9.11 15.56
CA THR A 415 -21.92 9.47 16.95
C THR A 415 -20.73 10.41 17.05
N PHE A 416 -19.95 10.63 15.98
CA PHE A 416 -18.66 11.33 16.01
C PHE A 416 -17.60 10.68 16.93
N GLU A 417 -17.87 9.52 17.53
CA GLU A 417 -16.93 8.77 18.34
C GLU A 417 -16.03 7.91 17.46
N THR A 418 -14.71 8.03 17.62
CA THR A 418 -13.74 7.06 17.10
C THR A 418 -13.55 5.95 18.14
N PRO A 419 -13.54 4.64 17.77
CA PRO A 419 -13.17 3.60 18.70
C PRO A 419 -11.75 3.86 19.23
N ARG A 420 -11.61 3.88 20.53
CA ARG A 420 -10.33 4.07 21.25
C ARG A 420 -9.44 2.83 21.20
#